data_26aa333fdaf84c9e8271673d437bd0c6
#
_entry.id   26aa333fdaf84c9e8271673d437bd0c6
#
_cell.length_a   1.000
_cell.length_b   1.000
_cell.length_c   1.000
_cell.angle_alpha   90.00
_cell.angle_beta   90.00
_cell.angle_gamma   90.00
#
_symmetry.space_group_name_H-M   'P 1'
#
loop_
_entity.id
_entity.type
_entity.pdbx_description
1 polymer ?
#
loop_
_entity_poly.entity_id
_entity_poly.type
_entity_poly.pdbx_seq_one_letter_code
_entity_poly.pdbx_strand_id
1 'polypeptide(L)'
;VTEAGAQFASSPGLTEPLLKAATEGTIPLIPGISTVSELMLGMDYGLKEFKFFPAEANGGTKALQAIAGPFSQVRFCPTGGISPANYRDYLALKSVLCIGGSWLVPADALEAGDWDRITKLAREAVEGAKQ
;
A
#
# COMPACT_ATOMS: atom_id res chain seq x y z
N VAL A 1 15.65 1.39 -10.14
CA VAL A 1 14.18 1.39 -10.29
C VAL A 1 13.79 2.17 -11.55
N THR A 2 14.25 3.41 -11.70
CA THR A 2 13.98 4.26 -12.87
C THR A 2 14.48 3.61 -14.17
N GLU A 3 15.71 3.11 -14.21
CA GLU A 3 16.30 2.43 -15.38
C GLU A 3 15.52 1.17 -15.80
N ALA A 4 14.83 0.52 -14.85
CA ALA A 4 13.96 -0.62 -15.13
C ALA A 4 12.57 -0.23 -15.69
N GLY A 5 12.30 1.05 -15.89
CA GLY A 5 11.04 1.55 -16.43
C GLY A 5 9.87 1.58 -15.42
N ALA A 6 10.16 1.58 -14.12
CA ALA A 6 9.12 1.69 -13.11
C ALA A 6 8.43 3.06 -13.16
N GLN A 7 7.12 3.07 -12.96
CA GLN A 7 6.31 4.30 -12.96
C GLN A 7 6.13 4.86 -11.54
N PHE A 8 6.30 4.04 -10.52
CA PHE A 8 6.34 4.42 -9.11
C PHE A 8 7.17 3.42 -8.31
N ALA A 9 7.55 3.79 -7.10
CA ALA A 9 8.22 2.91 -6.16
C ALA A 9 7.43 2.83 -4.84
N SER A 10 7.53 1.72 -4.14
CA SER A 10 6.98 1.56 -2.81
C SER A 10 8.03 0.98 -1.88
N SER A 11 8.04 1.43 -0.63
CA SER A 11 8.94 0.92 0.41
C SER A 11 8.16 0.45 1.64
N PRO A 12 8.70 -0.47 2.45
CA PRO A 12 8.03 -0.95 3.66
C PRO A 12 7.96 0.10 4.77
N GLY A 13 8.85 1.05 4.77
CA GLY A 13 8.93 2.16 5.71
C GLY A 13 9.54 3.38 5.05
N LEU A 14 9.80 4.43 5.82
CA LEU A 14 10.46 5.63 5.34
C LEU A 14 11.62 6.05 6.27
N THR A 15 12.61 6.68 5.65
CA THR A 15 13.73 7.34 6.35
C THR A 15 14.02 8.65 5.65
N GLU A 16 14.63 9.59 6.34
CA GLU A 16 15.01 10.87 5.71
C GLU A 16 15.87 10.70 4.46
N PRO A 17 16.92 9.84 4.43
CA PRO A 17 17.69 9.62 3.22
C PRO A 17 16.86 9.09 2.05
N LEU A 18 15.89 8.20 2.32
CA LEU A 18 15.00 7.68 1.30
C LEU A 18 14.06 8.75 0.76
N LEU A 19 13.48 9.57 1.64
CA LEU A 19 12.61 10.67 1.26
C LEU A 19 13.35 11.71 0.42
N LYS A 20 14.56 12.06 0.82
CA LYS A 20 15.41 12.98 0.06
C LYS A 20 15.72 12.44 -1.33
N ALA A 21 16.16 11.19 -1.43
CA ALA A 21 16.45 10.56 -2.71
C ALA A 21 15.21 10.49 -3.62
N ALA A 22 14.03 10.23 -3.05
CA ALA A 22 12.77 10.21 -3.78
C ALA A 22 12.36 11.59 -4.31
N THR A 23 12.63 12.66 -3.54
CA THR A 23 12.32 14.05 -3.94
C THR A 23 13.24 14.50 -5.10
N GLU A 24 14.47 14.02 -5.11
CA GLU A 24 15.44 14.28 -6.19
C GLU A 24 15.24 13.37 -7.40
N GLY A 25 14.45 12.29 -7.24
CA GLY A 25 14.16 11.31 -8.29
C GLY A 25 13.04 11.74 -9.24
N THR A 26 12.85 10.95 -10.28
CA THR A 26 11.87 11.23 -11.35
C THR A 26 10.58 10.42 -11.22
N ILE A 27 10.54 9.42 -10.36
CA ILE A 27 9.34 8.59 -10.12
C ILE A 27 8.81 8.79 -8.71
N PRO A 28 7.48 8.79 -8.51
CA PRO A 28 6.89 8.97 -7.19
C PRO A 28 7.21 7.78 -6.27
N LEU A 29 7.39 8.08 -4.99
CA LEU A 29 7.53 7.11 -3.92
C LEU A 29 6.22 7.06 -3.11
N ILE A 30 5.76 5.85 -2.82
CA ILE A 30 4.68 5.55 -1.88
C ILE A 30 5.33 4.84 -0.68
N PRO A 31 5.83 5.59 0.32
CA PRO A 31 6.55 5.00 1.44
C PRO A 31 5.61 4.38 2.46
N GLY A 32 6.10 3.34 3.15
CA GLY A 32 5.42 2.74 4.28
C GLY A 32 5.47 3.59 5.52
N ILE A 33 4.36 3.61 6.26
CA ILE A 33 4.26 4.18 7.61
C ILE A 33 3.52 3.20 8.53
N SER A 34 3.85 3.27 9.81
CA SER A 34 3.15 2.56 10.90
C SER A 34 2.66 3.51 11.96
N THR A 35 3.19 4.73 12.01
CA THR A 35 2.91 5.74 13.04
C THR A 35 2.56 7.09 12.44
N VAL A 36 1.90 7.92 13.24
CA VAL A 36 1.58 9.30 12.88
C VAL A 36 2.84 10.16 12.70
N SER A 37 3.90 9.90 13.46
CA SER A 37 5.17 10.64 13.32
C SER A 37 5.83 10.38 11.96
N GLU A 38 5.82 9.14 11.50
CA GLU A 38 6.30 8.79 10.16
C GLU A 38 5.44 9.43 9.07
N LEU A 39 4.11 9.44 9.24
CA LEU A 39 3.20 10.11 8.32
C LEU A 39 3.53 11.60 8.21
N MET A 40 3.67 12.30 9.35
CA MET A 40 4.00 13.72 9.38
C MET A 40 5.35 14.00 8.72
N LEU A 41 6.36 13.17 8.98
CA LEU A 41 7.66 13.29 8.32
C LEU A 41 7.54 13.18 6.79
N GLY A 42 6.79 12.21 6.30
CA GLY A 42 6.53 12.07 4.86
C GLY A 42 5.80 13.27 4.26
N MET A 43 4.86 13.84 5.01
CA MET A 43 4.13 15.05 4.61
C MET A 43 5.04 16.29 4.54
N ASP A 44 6.04 16.41 5.41
CA ASP A 44 7.03 17.49 5.37
C ASP A 44 7.85 17.47 4.06
N TYR A 45 7.98 16.28 3.44
CA TYR A 45 8.55 16.10 2.10
C TYR A 45 7.53 16.21 0.95
N GLY A 46 6.31 16.67 1.23
CA GLY A 46 5.26 16.92 0.25
C GLY A 46 4.48 15.69 -0.20
N LEU A 47 4.65 14.54 0.45
CA LEU A 47 3.94 13.31 0.12
C LEU A 47 2.50 13.33 0.61
N LYS A 48 1.61 12.69 -0.15
CA LYS A 48 0.18 12.56 0.15
C LYS A 48 -0.34 11.14 0.08
N GLU A 49 0.41 10.24 -0.52
CA GLU A 49 0.11 8.83 -0.67
C GLU A 49 1.11 7.99 0.13
N PHE A 50 0.61 7.10 0.97
CA PHE A 50 1.41 6.28 1.86
C PHE A 50 0.96 4.83 1.84
N LYS A 51 1.90 3.91 1.98
CA LYS A 51 1.63 2.53 2.32
C LYS A 51 1.44 2.43 3.83
N PHE A 52 0.33 1.85 4.29
CA PHE A 52 0.14 1.51 5.70
C PHE A 52 0.60 0.07 5.92
N PHE A 53 1.71 -0.12 6.62
CA PHE A 53 2.38 -1.43 6.71
C PHE A 53 3.08 -1.65 8.05
N PRO A 54 3.00 -2.85 8.62
CA PRO A 54 2.09 -3.96 8.25
C PRO A 54 0.66 -3.73 8.79
N ALA A 55 -0.34 -3.67 7.90
CA ALA A 55 -1.66 -3.13 8.20
C ALA A 55 -2.38 -3.87 9.35
N GLU A 56 -2.55 -5.18 9.26
CA GLU A 56 -3.25 -5.95 10.29
C GLU A 56 -2.51 -5.95 11.63
N ALA A 57 -1.18 -6.11 11.60
CA ALA A 57 -0.36 -6.10 12.81
C ALA A 57 -0.36 -4.74 13.52
N ASN A 58 -0.60 -3.65 12.79
CA ASN A 58 -0.66 -2.28 13.30
C ASN A 58 -2.08 -1.84 13.69
N GLY A 59 -3.02 -2.76 13.84
CA GLY A 59 -4.37 -2.50 14.33
C GLY A 59 -5.45 -2.37 13.26
N GLY A 60 -5.13 -2.72 12.02
CA GLY A 60 -6.11 -2.89 10.95
C GLY A 60 -6.86 -1.63 10.57
N THR A 61 -8.11 -1.81 10.14
CA THR A 61 -8.98 -0.71 9.70
C THR A 61 -9.26 0.30 10.81
N LYS A 62 -9.32 -0.14 12.07
CA LYS A 62 -9.56 0.76 13.22
C LYS A 62 -8.41 1.74 13.42
N ALA A 63 -7.17 1.25 13.39
CA ALA A 63 -5.99 2.10 13.51
C ALA A 63 -5.89 3.06 12.31
N LEU A 64 -6.13 2.57 11.11
CA LEU A 64 -6.07 3.39 9.90
C LEU A 64 -7.12 4.52 9.92
N GLN A 65 -8.35 4.24 10.36
CA GLN A 65 -9.39 5.26 10.54
C GLN A 65 -8.99 6.32 11.57
N ALA A 66 -8.42 5.89 12.69
CA ALA A 66 -7.96 6.82 13.73
C ALA A 66 -6.82 7.72 13.22
N ILE A 67 -5.87 7.18 12.47
CA ILE A 67 -4.78 7.93 11.84
C ILE A 67 -5.34 8.88 10.77
N ALA A 68 -6.24 8.43 9.92
CA ALA A 68 -6.79 9.23 8.82
C ALA A 68 -7.65 10.41 9.29
N GLY A 69 -8.21 10.35 10.50
CA GLY A 69 -9.06 11.39 11.04
C GLY A 69 -8.44 12.80 10.99
N PRO A 70 -7.27 13.03 11.61
CA PRO A 70 -6.58 14.32 11.57
C PRO A 70 -5.98 14.69 10.21
N PHE A 71 -5.80 13.72 9.30
CA PHE A 71 -5.05 13.86 8.05
C PHE A 71 -5.93 13.58 6.83
N SER A 72 -7.03 14.31 6.67
CA SER A 72 -8.01 14.11 5.60
C SER A 72 -7.46 14.27 4.17
N GLN A 73 -6.31 14.92 4.03
CA GLN A 73 -5.64 15.17 2.74
C GLN A 73 -4.76 14.03 2.26
N VAL A 74 -4.50 13.02 3.10
CA VAL A 74 -3.65 11.88 2.72
C VAL A 74 -4.49 10.66 2.29
N ARG A 75 -3.87 9.77 1.54
CA ARG A 75 -4.45 8.51 1.08
C ARG A 75 -3.51 7.36 1.37
N PHE A 76 -4.09 6.18 1.54
CA PHE A 76 -3.35 5.00 1.97
C PHE A 76 -3.52 3.81 1.02
N CYS A 77 -2.45 3.02 0.94
CA CYS A 77 -2.41 1.67 0.40
C CYS A 77 -2.10 0.69 1.55
N PRO A 78 -3.08 0.19 2.28
CA PRO A 78 -2.85 -0.82 3.30
C PRO A 78 -2.26 -2.09 2.72
N THR A 79 -1.25 -2.64 3.40
CA THR A 79 -0.54 -3.84 2.98
C THR A 79 -0.09 -4.61 4.21
N GLY A 80 -0.09 -5.94 4.15
CA GLY A 80 0.30 -6.82 5.26
C GLY A 80 -0.90 -7.36 6.04
N GLY A 81 -1.12 -8.66 5.92
CA GLY A 81 -2.27 -9.36 6.48
C GLY A 81 -3.57 -9.16 5.71
N ILE A 82 -3.53 -8.51 4.56
CA ILE A 82 -4.69 -8.33 3.69
C ILE A 82 -4.99 -9.65 2.95
N SER A 83 -6.24 -10.01 2.90
CA SER A 83 -6.74 -11.28 2.35
C SER A 83 -8.11 -11.11 1.71
N PRO A 84 -8.64 -12.13 1.00
CA PRO A 84 -10.01 -12.11 0.49
C PRO A 84 -11.08 -11.87 1.55
N ALA A 85 -10.79 -12.18 2.82
CA ALA A 85 -11.73 -12.03 3.92
C ALA A 85 -11.88 -10.59 4.42
N ASN A 86 -10.85 -9.74 4.28
CA ASN A 86 -10.82 -8.41 4.90
C ASN A 86 -10.55 -7.24 3.92
N TYR A 87 -10.12 -7.49 2.69
CA TYR A 87 -9.71 -6.40 1.78
C TYR A 87 -10.83 -5.40 1.46
N ARG A 88 -12.10 -5.85 1.46
CA ARG A 88 -13.25 -4.97 1.21
C ARG A 88 -13.48 -3.98 2.35
N ASP A 89 -13.21 -4.39 3.59
CA ASP A 89 -13.34 -3.51 4.76
C ASP A 89 -12.35 -2.35 4.66
N TYR A 90 -11.14 -2.62 4.15
CA TYR A 90 -10.17 -1.59 3.85
C TYR A 90 -10.59 -0.68 2.70
N LEU A 91 -11.08 -1.25 1.59
CA LEU A 91 -11.52 -0.47 0.44
C LEU A 91 -12.77 0.38 0.72
N ALA A 92 -13.56 0.04 1.73
CA ALA A 92 -14.70 0.85 2.17
C ALA A 92 -14.28 2.17 2.85
N LEU A 93 -13.01 2.29 3.27
CA LEU A 93 -12.51 3.51 3.90
C LEU A 93 -12.20 4.59 2.86
N LYS A 94 -12.76 5.78 3.05
CA LYS A 94 -12.55 6.91 2.11
C LYS A 94 -11.09 7.33 1.94
N SER A 95 -10.25 7.07 2.95
CA SER A 95 -8.83 7.33 2.92
C SER A 95 -8.00 6.30 2.17
N VAL A 96 -8.59 5.18 1.72
CA VAL A 96 -7.91 4.09 1.03
C VAL A 96 -8.09 4.24 -0.47
N LEU A 97 -6.97 4.26 -1.21
CA LEU A 97 -6.94 4.28 -2.68
C LEU A 97 -6.95 2.88 -3.27
N CYS A 98 -6.17 2.00 -2.70
CA CYS A 98 -5.96 0.63 -3.16
C CYS A 98 -5.43 -0.21 -2.00
N ILE A 99 -5.28 -1.50 -2.21
CA ILE A 99 -4.69 -2.42 -1.23
C ILE A 99 -3.57 -3.24 -1.87
N GLY A 100 -2.63 -3.69 -1.04
CA GLY A 100 -1.62 -4.67 -1.43
C GLY A 100 -1.83 -5.99 -0.69
N GLY A 101 -1.86 -7.08 -1.44
CA GLY A 101 -2.09 -8.40 -0.85
C GLY A 101 -1.26 -9.50 -1.52
N SER A 102 -0.55 -10.27 -0.72
CA SER A 102 0.28 -11.38 -1.20
C SER A 102 -0.52 -12.58 -1.73
N TRP A 103 -1.80 -12.71 -1.35
CA TRP A 103 -2.65 -13.81 -1.84
C TRP A 103 -2.85 -13.79 -3.37
N LEU A 104 -2.64 -12.64 -4.00
CA LEU A 104 -2.77 -12.48 -5.45
C LEU A 104 -1.66 -13.22 -6.21
N VAL A 105 -0.52 -13.43 -5.57
CA VAL A 105 0.66 -14.08 -6.15
C VAL A 105 1.15 -15.17 -5.18
N PRO A 106 0.43 -16.31 -5.06
CA PRO A 106 0.85 -17.41 -4.19
C PRO A 106 2.20 -17.96 -4.63
N ALA A 107 3.06 -18.29 -3.65
CA ALA A 107 4.42 -18.76 -3.93
C ALA A 107 4.45 -20.02 -4.82
N ASP A 108 3.56 -20.97 -4.55
CA ASP A 108 3.42 -22.21 -5.33
C ASP A 108 3.01 -21.96 -6.78
N ALA A 109 2.14 -20.97 -7.03
CA ALA A 109 1.77 -20.59 -8.39
C ALA A 109 2.94 -19.90 -9.12
N LEU A 110 3.72 -19.10 -8.41
CA LEU A 110 4.90 -18.44 -8.96
C LEU A 110 5.99 -19.46 -9.33
N GLU A 111 6.27 -20.40 -8.43
CA GLU A 111 7.25 -21.47 -8.64
C GLU A 111 6.86 -22.40 -9.81
N ALA A 112 5.57 -22.67 -9.98
CA ALA A 112 5.04 -23.49 -11.08
C ALA A 112 4.89 -22.72 -12.40
N GLY A 113 5.04 -21.39 -12.41
CA GLY A 113 4.75 -20.54 -13.57
C GLY A 113 3.27 -20.51 -13.94
N ASP A 114 2.38 -20.71 -12.96
CA ASP A 114 0.91 -20.72 -13.15
C ASP A 114 0.36 -19.29 -13.21
N TRP A 115 0.66 -18.63 -14.32
CA TRP A 115 0.25 -17.25 -14.58
C TRP A 115 -1.27 -17.09 -14.73
N ASP A 116 -1.96 -18.13 -15.19
CA ASP A 116 -3.41 -18.14 -15.33
C ASP A 116 -4.10 -18.07 -13.97
N ARG A 117 -3.59 -18.80 -12.98
CA ARG A 117 -4.07 -18.73 -11.60
C ARG A 117 -3.85 -17.34 -10.99
N ILE A 118 -2.68 -16.73 -11.20
CA ILE A 118 -2.38 -15.37 -10.72
C ILE A 118 -3.34 -14.36 -11.38
N THR A 119 -3.53 -14.46 -12.69
CA THR A 119 -4.47 -13.61 -13.43
C THR A 119 -5.90 -13.77 -12.92
N LYS A 120 -6.33 -15.00 -12.63
CA LYS A 120 -7.66 -15.29 -12.06
C LYS A 120 -7.84 -14.64 -10.69
N LEU A 121 -6.88 -14.82 -9.78
CA LEU A 121 -6.92 -14.23 -8.44
C LEU A 121 -7.01 -12.69 -8.49
N ALA A 122 -6.22 -12.07 -9.37
CA ALA A 122 -6.26 -10.63 -9.56
C ALA A 122 -7.62 -10.15 -10.09
N ARG A 123 -8.18 -10.86 -11.06
CA ARG A 123 -9.51 -10.56 -11.62
C ARG A 123 -10.60 -10.67 -10.56
N GLU A 124 -10.63 -11.76 -9.80
CA GLU A 124 -11.60 -11.97 -8.72
C GLU A 124 -11.52 -10.87 -7.65
N ALA A 125 -10.30 -10.44 -7.30
CA ALA A 125 -10.11 -9.33 -6.37
C ALA A 125 -10.67 -8.00 -6.91
N VAL A 126 -10.43 -7.69 -8.17
CA VAL A 126 -10.95 -6.47 -8.82
C VAL A 126 -12.47 -6.51 -8.95
N GLU A 127 -13.04 -7.63 -9.34
CA GLU A 127 -14.50 -7.81 -9.44
C GLU A 127 -15.17 -7.71 -8.07
N GLY A 128 -14.57 -8.34 -7.06
CA GLY A 128 -15.07 -8.29 -5.69
C GLY A 128 -14.94 -6.90 -5.03
N ALA A 129 -14.04 -6.06 -5.50
CA ALA A 129 -13.89 -4.69 -5.01
C ALA A 129 -15.01 -3.74 -5.51
N LYS A 130 -15.74 -4.13 -6.54
CA LYS A 130 -16.86 -3.34 -7.11
C LYS A 130 -18.20 -3.58 -6.41
N GLN A 131 -18.27 -4.58 -5.55
CA GLN A 131 -19.46 -4.94 -4.78
C GLN A 131 -19.49 -4.22 -3.43
#